data_995a44eefe69f416fa603265702bdf82
#
_entry.id   995a44eefe69f416fa603265702bdf82
#
_cell.length_a   1.000
_cell.length_b   1.000
_cell.length_c   1.000
_cell.angle_alpha   90.00
_cell.angle_beta   90.00
_cell.angle_gamma   90.00
#
_symmetry.space_group_name_H-M   'P 1'
#
loop_
_entity.id
_entity.type
_entity.pdbx_description
1 polymer ?
#
loop_
_entity_poly.entity_id
_entity_poly.type
_entity_poly.pdbx_seq_one_letter_code
_entity_poly.pdbx_strand_id
1 'polypeptide(L)'
;MTAVFVLHSADGTTDPSAFRKQAFGECDPFARHREIAWEGPDAMAAGRIRFVGEFDVARYPHIETLIVVEGELTLEAAGAAPLVLGPGEGAVIGVGTALRVAAESRVLVMFCAAACTKPTKRGLFALRADADFKPSASLPAEVLLGAAPQCRSDNVFIDDGAGYCAGAWDSTPYHRIVRPHRVNEFMLLLAGSVRFAAPDGSVLSLGAGDALFVPRGAPIGWESSERVAKFYVVQNVTVSTERE
;
A
#
# COMPACT_ATOMS: atom_id res chain seq x y z
N MET A 1 -17.03 -14.56 1.48
CA MET A 1 -16.63 -13.26 0.94
C MET A 1 -15.13 -13.15 1.11
N THR A 2 -14.40 -12.93 0.02
CA THR A 2 -12.95 -12.75 0.04
C THR A 2 -12.61 -11.54 0.92
N ALA A 3 -11.77 -11.76 1.91
CA ALA A 3 -11.33 -10.70 2.84
C ALA A 3 -10.23 -9.82 2.23
N VAL A 4 -9.84 -10.05 0.98
CA VAL A 4 -8.81 -9.34 0.23
C VAL A 4 -9.46 -8.50 -0.86
N PHE A 5 -9.05 -7.23 -0.97
CA PHE A 5 -9.48 -6.32 -2.02
C PHE A 5 -8.39 -6.28 -3.10
N VAL A 6 -8.67 -6.84 -4.28
CA VAL A 6 -7.77 -6.73 -5.44
C VAL A 6 -7.97 -5.35 -6.05
N LEU A 7 -6.91 -4.57 -6.11
CA LEU A 7 -6.94 -3.20 -6.63
C LEU A 7 -6.49 -3.13 -8.09
N HIS A 8 -5.57 -4.01 -8.47
CA HIS A 8 -5.06 -4.15 -9.83
C HIS A 8 -4.59 -5.58 -10.09
N SER A 9 -4.85 -6.10 -11.27
CA SER A 9 -4.32 -7.37 -11.76
C SER A 9 -3.52 -7.09 -13.03
N ALA A 10 -2.22 -7.33 -12.97
CA ALA A 10 -1.29 -6.98 -14.05
C ALA A 10 -1.52 -7.82 -15.31
N ASP A 11 -1.91 -9.08 -15.14
CA ASP A 11 -2.21 -10.01 -16.24
C ASP A 11 -3.70 -10.08 -16.61
N GLY A 12 -4.56 -9.37 -15.85
CA GLY A 12 -6.00 -9.34 -16.05
C GLY A 12 -6.73 -10.66 -15.70
N THR A 13 -6.05 -11.61 -15.05
CA THR A 13 -6.64 -12.92 -14.69
C THR A 13 -7.53 -12.86 -13.47
N THR A 14 -7.35 -11.83 -12.62
CA THR A 14 -8.14 -11.64 -11.42
C THR A 14 -8.98 -10.37 -11.54
N ASP A 15 -10.30 -10.51 -11.37
CA ASP A 15 -11.20 -9.36 -11.39
C ASP A 15 -10.90 -8.42 -10.21
N PRO A 16 -10.69 -7.11 -10.46
CA PRO A 16 -10.55 -6.14 -9.40
C PRO A 16 -11.81 -6.03 -8.55
N SER A 17 -11.64 -5.67 -7.28
CA SER A 17 -12.76 -5.35 -6.38
C SER A 17 -13.59 -4.19 -6.90
N ALA A 18 -14.84 -4.09 -6.45
CA ALA A 18 -15.70 -2.95 -6.81
C ALA A 18 -15.12 -1.64 -6.24
N PHE A 19 -15.15 -0.58 -7.08
CA PHE A 19 -14.71 0.75 -6.71
C PHE A 19 -15.88 1.72 -6.64
N ARG A 20 -15.79 2.67 -5.71
CA ARG A 20 -16.72 3.79 -5.59
C ARG A 20 -15.98 5.09 -5.88
N LYS A 21 -16.54 5.94 -6.74
CA LYS A 21 -16.02 7.29 -6.98
C LYS A 21 -16.28 8.14 -5.76
N GLN A 22 -15.26 8.48 -5.01
CA GLN A 22 -15.37 9.14 -3.72
C GLN A 22 -14.06 9.84 -3.36
N ALA A 23 -14.14 11.05 -2.79
CA ALA A 23 -13.02 11.76 -2.19
C ALA A 23 -12.59 11.11 -0.87
N PHE A 24 -11.31 11.23 -0.52
CA PHE A 24 -10.77 10.90 0.79
C PHE A 24 -10.63 12.18 1.63
N GLY A 25 -11.66 12.48 2.42
CA GLY A 25 -11.73 13.72 3.20
C GLY A 25 -12.11 14.95 2.37
N GLU A 26 -12.26 16.10 3.04
CA GLU A 26 -12.80 17.33 2.43
C GLU A 26 -11.83 18.02 1.45
N CYS A 27 -10.53 17.91 1.70
CA CYS A 27 -9.48 18.60 0.93
C CYS A 27 -8.69 17.66 0.02
N ASP A 28 -9.28 16.54 -0.42
CA ASP A 28 -8.60 15.54 -1.26
C ASP A 28 -8.17 16.14 -2.62
N PRO A 29 -6.86 16.20 -2.93
CA PRO A 29 -6.38 16.76 -4.19
C PRO A 29 -6.86 15.96 -5.42
N PHE A 30 -7.10 14.67 -5.25
CA PHE A 30 -7.56 13.77 -6.29
C PHE A 30 -9.08 13.48 -6.24
N ALA A 31 -9.88 14.24 -5.52
CA ALA A 31 -11.30 13.96 -5.28
C ALA A 31 -12.09 13.59 -6.53
N ARG A 32 -11.82 14.25 -7.68
CA ARG A 32 -12.50 14.01 -8.97
C ARG A 32 -12.01 12.76 -9.71
N HIS A 33 -10.86 12.23 -9.32
CA HIS A 33 -10.12 11.18 -10.00
C HIS A 33 -10.01 9.91 -9.17
N ARG A 34 -10.39 9.99 -7.88
CA ARG A 34 -10.25 8.91 -6.90
C ARG A 34 -11.43 7.95 -6.97
N GLU A 35 -11.09 6.67 -6.93
CA GLU A 35 -12.03 5.56 -6.80
C GLU A 35 -11.56 4.66 -5.65
N ILE A 36 -12.37 4.57 -4.59
CA ILE A 36 -12.06 3.83 -3.35
C ILE A 36 -12.64 2.41 -3.45
N ALA A 37 -11.81 1.40 -3.23
CA ALA A 37 -12.23 0.02 -3.09
C ALA A 37 -12.51 -0.35 -1.63
N TRP A 38 -11.70 0.17 -0.71
CA TRP A 38 -11.85 -0.04 0.73
C TRP A 38 -11.60 1.26 1.49
N GLU A 39 -12.43 1.48 2.52
CA GLU A 39 -12.29 2.56 3.49
C GLU A 39 -12.69 2.01 4.87
N GLY A 40 -11.86 2.23 5.86
CA GLY A 40 -12.06 1.68 7.21
C GLY A 40 -12.34 2.73 8.27
N PRO A 41 -12.76 2.29 9.47
CA PRO A 41 -13.04 3.19 10.59
C PRO A 41 -11.81 3.94 11.09
N ASP A 42 -10.62 3.44 10.77
CA ASP A 42 -9.34 3.99 11.22
C ASP A 42 -8.85 5.13 10.30
N ALA A 43 -9.77 5.79 9.58
CA ALA A 43 -9.50 6.88 8.65
C ALA A 43 -8.38 6.54 7.62
N MET A 44 -8.44 5.34 7.08
CA MET A 44 -7.57 4.83 6.03
C MET A 44 -8.41 4.38 4.84
N ALA A 45 -7.91 4.61 3.63
CA ALA A 45 -8.54 4.15 2.40
C ALA A 45 -7.52 3.61 1.41
N ALA A 46 -7.96 2.68 0.57
CA ALA A 46 -7.18 2.15 -0.54
C ALA A 46 -8.04 2.03 -1.81
N GLY A 47 -7.40 2.22 -2.95
CA GLY A 47 -8.07 2.18 -4.23
C GLY A 47 -7.17 2.63 -5.36
N ARG A 48 -7.75 3.31 -6.34
CA ARG A 48 -7.06 3.79 -7.53
C ARG A 48 -7.39 5.24 -7.88
N ILE A 49 -6.50 5.87 -8.63
CA ILE A 49 -6.65 7.21 -9.20
C ILE A 49 -6.41 7.09 -10.71
N ARG A 50 -7.33 7.66 -11.51
CA ARG A 50 -7.13 7.87 -12.94
C ARG A 50 -7.03 9.36 -13.20
N PHE A 51 -5.85 9.80 -13.64
CA PHE A 51 -5.51 11.21 -13.73
C PHE A 51 -4.84 11.55 -15.06
N VAL A 52 -5.03 12.77 -15.51
CA VAL A 52 -4.28 13.46 -16.56
C VAL A 52 -4.38 14.96 -16.29
N GLY A 53 -3.31 15.70 -16.52
CA GLY A 53 -3.23 17.13 -16.30
C GLY A 53 -2.25 17.49 -15.19
N GLU A 54 -2.42 18.66 -14.60
CA GLU A 54 -1.55 19.16 -13.54
C GLU A 54 -2.32 19.98 -12.50
N PHE A 55 -1.84 19.99 -11.27
CA PHE A 55 -2.33 20.86 -10.19
C PHE A 55 -1.27 21.03 -9.10
N ASP A 56 -1.41 22.12 -8.34
CA ASP A 56 -0.59 22.43 -7.18
C ASP A 56 -1.36 22.20 -5.89
N VAL A 57 -0.69 21.64 -4.87
CA VAL A 57 -1.19 21.48 -3.52
C VAL A 57 -0.29 22.22 -2.57
N ALA A 58 -0.77 23.32 -1.99
CA ALA A 58 0.02 24.11 -1.04
C ALA A 58 0.33 23.33 0.25
N ARG A 59 -0.56 22.42 0.66
CA ARG A 59 -0.44 21.61 1.86
C ARG A 59 -1.21 20.29 1.68
N TYR A 60 -0.49 19.19 1.49
CA TYR A 60 -1.10 17.87 1.32
C TYR A 60 -1.87 17.47 2.60
N PRO A 61 -3.16 17.05 2.50
CA PRO A 61 -4.04 17.00 3.67
C PRO A 61 -3.88 15.72 4.51
N HIS A 62 -3.36 14.65 3.95
CA HIS A 62 -3.24 13.33 4.58
C HIS A 62 -1.90 12.67 4.21
N ILE A 63 -1.56 11.54 4.83
CA ILE A 63 -0.47 10.70 4.35
C ILE A 63 -0.99 9.91 3.17
N GLU A 64 -0.21 9.83 2.08
CA GLU A 64 -0.60 9.03 0.93
C GLU A 64 0.61 8.33 0.29
N THR A 65 0.45 7.04 0.05
CA THR A 65 1.33 6.27 -0.84
C THR A 65 0.67 6.19 -2.20
N LEU A 66 1.42 6.55 -3.25
CA LEU A 66 1.05 6.43 -4.65
C LEU A 66 1.99 5.46 -5.34
N ILE A 67 1.47 4.48 -6.09
CA ILE A 67 2.25 3.58 -6.93
C ILE A 67 1.64 3.57 -8.33
N VAL A 68 2.44 3.92 -9.32
CA VAL A 68 2.03 3.92 -10.73
C VAL A 68 1.98 2.49 -11.24
N VAL A 69 0.90 2.13 -11.94
CA VAL A 69 0.76 0.85 -12.64
C VAL A 69 0.66 1.02 -14.14
N GLU A 70 0.19 2.19 -14.62
CA GLU A 70 0.17 2.54 -16.05
C GLU A 70 0.49 4.02 -16.23
N GLY A 71 1.25 4.36 -17.25
CA GLY A 71 1.60 5.76 -17.60
C GLY A 71 2.75 6.30 -16.74
N GLU A 72 2.82 7.63 -16.61
CA GLU A 72 3.88 8.33 -15.89
C GLU A 72 3.28 9.45 -15.03
N LEU A 73 3.75 9.58 -13.78
CA LEU A 73 3.36 10.61 -12.82
C LEU A 73 4.58 11.38 -12.36
N THR A 74 4.56 12.70 -12.49
CA THR A 74 5.59 13.58 -11.95
C THR A 74 5.10 14.22 -10.65
N LEU A 75 5.92 14.12 -9.60
CA LEU A 75 5.70 14.74 -8.30
C LEU A 75 6.88 15.68 -8.01
N GLU A 76 6.59 16.94 -7.72
CA GLU A 76 7.61 17.94 -7.44
C GLU A 76 7.32 18.62 -6.10
N ALA A 77 8.12 18.31 -5.09
CA ALA A 77 8.06 18.99 -3.80
C ALA A 77 8.90 20.27 -3.85
N ALA A 78 8.47 21.31 -3.13
CA ALA A 78 9.16 22.59 -3.11
C ALA A 78 10.63 22.45 -2.69
N GLY A 79 11.55 22.89 -3.55
CA GLY A 79 12.99 22.86 -3.31
C GLY A 79 13.68 21.53 -3.56
N ALA A 80 12.98 20.54 -4.13
CA ALA A 80 13.54 19.25 -4.54
C ALA A 80 13.49 19.07 -6.06
N ALA A 81 14.31 18.16 -6.58
CA ALA A 81 14.20 17.76 -7.97
C ALA A 81 12.88 17.01 -8.21
N PRO A 82 12.25 17.13 -9.40
CA PRO A 82 11.08 16.36 -9.74
C PRO A 82 11.34 14.85 -9.61
N LEU A 83 10.38 14.15 -9.03
CA LEU A 83 10.35 12.70 -8.98
C LEU A 83 9.39 12.20 -10.07
N VAL A 84 9.94 11.57 -11.09
CA VAL A 84 9.17 10.97 -12.18
C VAL A 84 8.99 9.50 -11.87
N LEU A 85 7.73 9.04 -11.86
CA LEU A 85 7.33 7.68 -11.49
C LEU A 85 6.70 6.99 -12.69
N GLY A 86 7.28 5.89 -13.12
CA GLY A 86 6.73 4.95 -14.11
C GLY A 86 6.07 3.72 -13.47
N PRO A 87 5.61 2.75 -14.29
CA PRO A 87 4.98 1.52 -13.79
C PRO A 87 5.88 0.75 -12.82
N GLY A 88 5.33 0.36 -11.67
CA GLY A 88 6.06 -0.32 -10.59
C GLY A 88 6.86 0.61 -9.67
N GLU A 89 6.82 1.92 -9.90
CA GLU A 89 7.46 2.92 -9.04
C GLU A 89 6.42 3.68 -8.19
N GLY A 90 6.85 4.20 -7.06
CA GLY A 90 5.95 4.88 -6.14
C GLY A 90 6.63 5.84 -5.19
N ALA A 91 5.81 6.59 -4.48
CA ALA A 91 6.26 7.52 -3.45
C ALA A 91 5.25 7.66 -2.31
N VAL A 92 5.74 8.09 -1.15
CA VAL A 92 4.93 8.48 0.00
C VAL A 92 4.97 9.99 0.15
N ILE A 93 3.81 10.59 0.33
CA ILE A 93 3.60 12.01 0.57
C ILE A 93 3.18 12.18 2.03
N GLY A 94 3.99 12.89 2.82
CA GLY A 94 3.65 13.24 4.20
C GLY A 94 2.70 14.44 4.30
N VAL A 95 1.90 14.49 5.36
CA VAL A 95 0.97 15.62 5.62
C VAL A 95 1.69 16.96 5.59
N GLY A 96 1.06 17.96 4.98
CA GLY A 96 1.58 19.32 4.95
C GLY A 96 2.63 19.59 3.88
N THR A 97 2.98 18.60 3.05
CA THR A 97 3.90 18.77 1.92
C THR A 97 3.29 19.69 0.86
N ALA A 98 4.03 20.71 0.43
CA ALA A 98 3.70 21.47 -0.76
C ALA A 98 4.18 20.68 -1.98
N LEU A 99 3.30 20.46 -2.94
CA LEU A 99 3.52 19.51 -4.03
C LEU A 99 2.87 20.01 -5.32
N ARG A 100 3.60 19.92 -6.44
CA ARG A 100 3.02 19.91 -7.79
C ARG A 100 2.88 18.49 -8.25
N VAL A 101 1.75 18.18 -8.88
CA VAL A 101 1.42 16.87 -9.46
C VAL A 101 1.17 17.08 -10.95
N ALA A 102 1.80 16.28 -11.82
CA ALA A 102 1.60 16.36 -13.26
C ALA A 102 1.62 14.97 -13.91
N ALA A 103 0.76 14.80 -14.93
CA ALA A 103 0.76 13.67 -15.83
C ALA A 103 0.38 14.16 -17.24
N GLU A 104 1.29 14.06 -18.21
CA GLU A 104 1.07 14.51 -19.58
C GLU A 104 0.06 13.65 -20.34
N SER A 105 -0.01 12.38 -19.99
CA SER A 105 -0.98 11.41 -20.51
C SER A 105 -1.74 10.74 -19.36
N ARG A 106 -2.75 9.95 -19.69
CA ARG A 106 -3.52 9.23 -18.65
C ARG A 106 -2.61 8.30 -17.86
N VAL A 107 -2.62 8.47 -16.54
CA VAL A 107 -1.93 7.61 -15.59
C VAL A 107 -2.95 6.83 -14.75
N LEU A 108 -2.63 5.57 -14.43
CA LEU A 108 -3.33 4.76 -13.44
C LEU A 108 -2.41 4.55 -12.23
N VAL A 109 -2.87 4.99 -11.08
CA VAL A 109 -2.12 4.94 -9.82
C VAL A 109 -2.92 4.16 -8.80
N MET A 110 -2.29 3.22 -8.12
CA MET A 110 -2.83 2.62 -6.90
C MET A 110 -2.44 3.49 -5.71
N PHE A 111 -3.38 3.69 -4.80
CA PHE A 111 -3.14 4.53 -3.62
C PHE A 111 -3.49 3.82 -2.32
N CYS A 112 -2.82 4.25 -1.27
CA CYS A 112 -3.16 3.98 0.11
C CYS A 112 -3.01 5.27 0.90
N ALA A 113 -4.11 5.78 1.48
CA ALA A 113 -4.17 7.06 2.19
C ALA A 113 -4.59 6.86 3.64
N ALA A 114 -4.05 7.68 4.55
CA ALA A 114 -4.44 7.71 5.95
C ALA A 114 -4.54 9.15 6.47
N ALA A 115 -5.66 9.47 7.10
CA ALA A 115 -5.77 10.74 7.82
C ALA A 115 -4.85 10.73 9.04
N CYS A 116 -4.22 11.88 9.32
CA CYS A 116 -3.37 12.04 10.47
C CYS A 116 -3.57 13.42 11.09
N THR A 117 -3.96 13.46 12.36
CA THR A 117 -4.17 14.70 13.09
C THR A 117 -2.89 15.22 13.76
N LYS A 118 -1.92 14.35 13.96
CA LYS A 118 -0.62 14.67 14.60
C LYS A 118 0.53 14.13 13.76
N PRO A 119 0.75 14.67 12.53
CA PRO A 119 1.78 14.18 11.64
C PRO A 119 3.17 14.43 12.22
N THR A 120 4.04 13.41 12.13
CA THR A 120 5.42 13.46 12.61
C THR A 120 6.42 13.62 11.47
N LYS A 121 6.00 13.35 10.21
CA LYS A 121 6.89 13.37 9.05
C LYS A 121 6.24 14.06 7.85
N ARG A 122 6.93 15.06 7.31
CA ARG A 122 6.56 15.82 6.11
C ARG A 122 7.57 15.58 5.00
N GLY A 123 7.16 15.64 3.75
CA GLY A 123 8.02 15.52 2.57
C GLY A 123 7.51 14.51 1.56
N LEU A 124 8.30 14.32 0.51
CA LEU A 124 8.11 13.34 -0.55
C LEU A 124 9.24 12.30 -0.46
N PHE A 125 8.87 11.01 -0.43
CA PHE A 125 9.80 9.91 -0.22
C PHE A 125 9.58 8.84 -1.27
N ALA A 126 10.57 8.62 -2.16
CA ALA A 126 10.49 7.59 -3.18
C ALA A 126 10.53 6.18 -2.57
N LEU A 127 9.62 5.30 -3.01
CA LEU A 127 9.74 3.87 -2.79
C LEU A 127 10.75 3.29 -3.77
N ARG A 128 11.62 2.40 -3.33
CA ARG A 128 12.72 1.86 -4.12
C ARG A 128 12.64 0.34 -4.17
N ALA A 129 12.57 -0.22 -5.38
CA ALA A 129 12.64 -1.66 -5.59
C ALA A 129 14.06 -2.22 -5.33
N ASP A 130 15.11 -1.39 -5.51
CA ASP A 130 16.51 -1.67 -5.19
C ASP A 130 16.90 -1.27 -3.74
N ALA A 131 15.96 -1.41 -2.82
CA ALA A 131 16.08 -1.01 -1.42
C ALA A 131 17.26 -1.66 -0.68
N ASP A 132 17.81 -0.96 0.34
CA ASP A 132 18.82 -1.50 1.25
C ASP A 132 18.17 -2.40 2.31
N PHE A 133 17.79 -3.60 1.90
CA PHE A 133 17.08 -4.55 2.74
C PHE A 133 17.87 -4.99 3.97
N LYS A 134 17.28 -4.79 5.13
CA LYS A 134 17.80 -5.26 6.42
C LYS A 134 16.94 -6.40 6.98
N PRO A 135 17.51 -7.35 7.72
CA PRO A 135 16.73 -8.39 8.38
C PRO A 135 15.56 -7.78 9.17
N SER A 136 14.36 -8.31 8.98
CA SER A 136 13.16 -7.92 9.70
C SER A 136 12.60 -9.07 10.53
N ALA A 137 11.63 -8.76 11.41
CA ALA A 137 11.07 -9.76 12.32
C ALA A 137 10.49 -10.96 11.55
N SER A 138 10.86 -12.15 11.96
CA SER A 138 10.30 -13.40 11.46
C SER A 138 8.90 -13.64 12.04
N LEU A 139 8.16 -14.51 11.38
CA LEU A 139 6.87 -14.96 11.87
C LEU A 139 7.05 -15.93 13.06
N PRO A 140 6.12 -15.91 14.04
CA PRO A 140 6.11 -16.90 15.11
C PRO A 140 5.97 -18.33 14.57
N ALA A 141 6.68 -19.29 15.15
CA ALA A 141 6.72 -20.67 14.66
C ALA A 141 5.34 -21.35 14.64
N GLU A 142 4.48 -21.01 15.60
CA GLU A 142 3.12 -21.58 15.74
C GLU A 142 2.16 -21.22 14.59
N VAL A 143 2.51 -20.24 13.76
CA VAL A 143 1.71 -19.88 12.59
C VAL A 143 2.26 -20.43 11.29
N LEU A 144 3.42 -21.07 11.31
CA LEU A 144 4.09 -21.58 10.12
C LEU A 144 3.74 -23.06 9.89
N LEU A 145 3.53 -23.42 8.63
CA LEU A 145 3.30 -24.80 8.16
C LEU A 145 4.59 -25.39 7.55
N GLY A 146 5.74 -24.82 7.82
CA GLY A 146 7.03 -25.24 7.28
C GLY A 146 8.18 -24.44 7.88
N ALA A 147 9.29 -24.35 7.16
CA ALA A 147 10.46 -23.61 7.60
C ALA A 147 10.19 -22.12 7.81
N ALA A 148 10.85 -21.52 8.79
CA ALA A 148 10.76 -20.08 9.04
C ALA A 148 11.39 -19.31 7.88
N PRO A 149 10.69 -18.26 7.33
CA PRO A 149 11.25 -17.45 6.28
C PRO A 149 12.35 -16.52 6.79
N GLN A 150 13.26 -16.17 5.89
CA GLN A 150 14.14 -15.01 6.06
C GLN A 150 13.41 -13.80 5.49
N CYS A 151 12.94 -12.91 6.37
CA CYS A 151 12.28 -11.68 6.00
C CYS A 151 13.25 -10.51 6.06
N ARG A 152 13.12 -9.56 5.12
CA ARG A 152 13.89 -8.32 5.10
C ARG A 152 13.00 -7.15 4.75
N SER A 153 13.32 -5.96 5.23
CA SER A 153 12.58 -4.74 4.90
C SER A 153 13.49 -3.52 4.83
N ASP A 154 13.02 -2.53 4.09
CA ASP A 154 13.52 -1.16 4.10
C ASP A 154 12.32 -0.21 4.29
N ASN A 155 12.25 0.44 5.45
CA ASN A 155 11.18 1.36 5.81
C ASN A 155 11.54 2.76 5.36
N VAL A 156 11.00 3.20 4.23
CA VAL A 156 11.25 4.53 3.65
C VAL A 156 10.53 5.63 4.44
N PHE A 157 9.32 5.31 4.91
CA PHE A 157 8.48 6.27 5.61
C PHE A 157 7.86 5.65 6.86
N ILE A 158 8.00 6.33 7.99
CA ILE A 158 7.34 5.99 9.25
C ILE A 158 6.75 7.28 9.81
N ASP A 159 5.46 7.26 10.13
CA ASP A 159 4.77 8.32 10.88
C ASP A 159 4.04 7.71 12.09
N ASP A 160 4.62 7.89 13.26
CA ASP A 160 4.11 7.32 14.50
C ASP A 160 2.76 7.93 14.91
N GLY A 161 2.49 9.19 14.52
CA GLY A 161 1.24 9.87 14.80
C GLY A 161 0.02 9.25 14.08
N ALA A 162 0.27 8.60 12.94
CA ALA A 162 -0.73 7.86 12.17
C ALA A 162 -0.62 6.34 12.34
N GLY A 163 0.42 5.84 13.00
CA GLY A 163 0.79 4.43 12.98
C GLY A 163 1.09 3.90 11.57
N TYR A 164 1.53 4.76 10.67
CA TYR A 164 1.71 4.49 9.25
C TYR A 164 3.17 4.18 8.93
N CYS A 165 3.40 3.06 8.27
CA CYS A 165 4.72 2.66 7.79
C CYS A 165 4.63 2.18 6.34
N ALA A 166 5.53 2.68 5.49
CA ALA A 166 5.63 2.28 4.10
C ALA A 166 7.08 2.00 3.69
N GLY A 167 7.27 1.04 2.79
CA GLY A 167 8.58 0.65 2.31
C GLY A 167 8.55 -0.54 1.38
N ALA A 168 9.71 -1.20 1.26
CA ALA A 168 9.87 -2.45 0.54
C ALA A 168 10.10 -3.61 1.53
N TRP A 169 9.64 -4.79 1.15
CA TRP A 169 9.82 -6.01 1.94
C TRP A 169 10.00 -7.22 1.01
N ASP A 170 10.82 -8.18 1.45
CA ASP A 170 10.93 -9.46 0.79
C ASP A 170 11.06 -10.62 1.78
N SER A 171 10.81 -11.84 1.28
CA SER A 171 11.04 -13.07 2.04
C SER A 171 11.44 -14.23 1.15
N THR A 172 12.15 -15.20 1.75
CA THR A 172 12.24 -16.55 1.20
C THR A 172 10.88 -17.25 1.22
N PRO A 173 10.67 -18.35 0.46
CA PRO A 173 9.41 -19.10 0.45
C PRO A 173 8.94 -19.47 1.86
N TYR A 174 7.62 -19.38 2.10
CA TYR A 174 7.02 -19.89 3.34
C TYR A 174 5.52 -20.15 3.18
N HIS A 175 4.99 -20.94 4.12
CA HIS A 175 3.57 -21.22 4.23
C HIS A 175 3.09 -20.89 5.65
N ARG A 176 2.01 -20.12 5.74
CA ARG A 176 1.39 -19.68 7.00
C ARG A 176 -0.09 -20.07 7.03
N ILE A 177 -0.54 -20.57 8.19
CA ILE A 177 -1.95 -20.90 8.43
C ILE A 177 -2.89 -19.72 8.17
N VAL A 178 -4.17 -20.02 7.91
CA VAL A 178 -5.23 -19.01 7.89
C VAL A 178 -5.41 -18.43 9.29
N ARG A 179 -5.31 -17.12 9.43
CA ARG A 179 -5.46 -16.38 10.68
C ARG A 179 -5.90 -14.95 10.43
N PRO A 180 -6.49 -14.25 11.43
CA PRO A 180 -6.77 -12.83 11.31
C PRO A 180 -5.51 -12.02 10.97
N HIS A 181 -5.58 -11.18 9.95
CA HIS A 181 -4.50 -10.26 9.59
C HIS A 181 -4.34 -9.19 10.67
N ARG A 182 -3.10 -8.88 11.05
CA ARG A 182 -2.86 -8.05 12.26
C ARG A 182 -3.05 -6.57 12.05
N VAL A 183 -2.87 -6.09 10.83
CA VAL A 183 -2.82 -4.67 10.44
C VAL A 183 -3.69 -4.42 9.21
N ASN A 184 -3.99 -3.18 8.92
CA ASN A 184 -4.41 -2.80 7.59
C ASN A 184 -3.17 -2.81 6.69
N GLU A 185 -3.20 -3.51 5.57
CA GLU A 185 -2.02 -3.63 4.71
C GLU A 185 -2.37 -3.49 3.23
N PHE A 186 -1.77 -2.48 2.59
CA PHE A 186 -1.70 -2.34 1.13
C PHE A 186 -0.41 -3.00 0.63
N MET A 187 -0.48 -3.68 -0.50
CA MET A 187 0.66 -4.33 -1.15
C MET A 187 0.62 -4.12 -2.65
N LEU A 188 1.81 -3.93 -3.26
CA LEU A 188 2.06 -4.16 -4.68
C LEU A 188 3.20 -5.17 -4.79
N LEU A 189 2.95 -6.30 -5.44
CA LEU A 189 3.95 -7.34 -5.62
C LEU A 189 4.97 -6.91 -6.68
N LEU A 190 6.26 -6.94 -6.33
CA LEU A 190 7.37 -6.58 -7.21
C LEU A 190 7.99 -7.80 -7.90
N ALA A 191 7.97 -8.95 -7.19
CA ALA A 191 8.52 -10.20 -7.69
C ALA A 191 7.88 -11.39 -6.99
N GLY A 192 7.88 -12.53 -7.67
CA GLY A 192 7.32 -13.78 -7.18
C GLY A 192 5.80 -13.80 -7.20
N SER A 193 5.26 -14.85 -6.60
CA SER A 193 3.82 -15.08 -6.51
C SER A 193 3.41 -15.55 -5.12
N VAL A 194 2.16 -15.27 -4.75
CA VAL A 194 1.58 -15.65 -3.47
C VAL A 194 0.17 -16.19 -3.64
N ARG A 195 -0.17 -17.20 -2.85
CA ARG A 195 -1.50 -17.76 -2.72
C ARG A 195 -2.07 -17.39 -1.35
N PHE A 196 -3.17 -16.64 -1.36
CA PHE A 196 -3.93 -16.32 -0.16
C PHE A 196 -5.06 -17.33 0.03
N ALA A 197 -4.96 -18.16 1.05
CA ALA A 197 -6.01 -19.09 1.41
C ALA A 197 -7.03 -18.41 2.32
N ALA A 198 -8.34 -18.65 2.08
CA ALA A 198 -9.43 -18.21 2.93
C ALA A 198 -10.00 -19.38 3.76
N PRO A 199 -10.78 -19.12 4.84
CA PRO A 199 -11.34 -20.17 5.70
C PRO A 199 -12.31 -21.14 4.98
N ASP A 200 -12.95 -20.68 3.91
CA ASP A 200 -13.86 -21.48 3.07
C ASP A 200 -13.14 -22.39 2.07
N GLY A 201 -11.79 -22.39 2.10
CA GLY A 201 -10.96 -23.18 1.21
C GLY A 201 -10.70 -22.51 -0.15
N SER A 202 -11.28 -21.33 -0.41
CA SER A 202 -10.96 -20.57 -1.62
C SER A 202 -9.53 -20.06 -1.57
N VAL A 203 -8.91 -19.95 -2.75
CA VAL A 203 -7.52 -19.46 -2.91
C VAL A 203 -7.50 -18.35 -3.94
N LEU A 204 -6.91 -17.23 -3.57
CA LEU A 204 -6.58 -16.12 -4.47
C LEU A 204 -5.09 -16.18 -4.78
N SER A 205 -4.73 -16.30 -6.05
CA SER A 205 -3.33 -16.29 -6.51
C SER A 205 -3.02 -14.93 -7.11
N LEU A 206 -1.89 -14.35 -6.70
CA LEU A 206 -1.43 -13.02 -7.13
C LEU A 206 0.05 -13.09 -7.46
N GLY A 207 0.49 -12.32 -8.45
CA GLY A 207 1.84 -12.29 -8.99
C GLY A 207 2.44 -10.88 -9.06
N ALA A 208 3.64 -10.78 -9.62
CA ALA A 208 4.31 -9.50 -9.80
C ALA A 208 3.46 -8.52 -10.62
N GLY A 209 3.38 -7.28 -10.17
CA GLY A 209 2.53 -6.22 -10.72
C GLY A 209 1.12 -6.14 -10.12
N ASP A 210 0.65 -7.16 -9.40
CA ASP A 210 -0.66 -7.13 -8.75
C ASP A 210 -0.64 -6.23 -7.51
N ALA A 211 -1.72 -5.46 -7.33
CA ALA A 211 -1.93 -4.62 -6.16
C ALA A 211 -3.17 -5.05 -5.39
N LEU A 212 -3.06 -5.08 -4.06
CA LEU A 212 -4.14 -5.53 -3.18
C LEU A 212 -4.15 -4.79 -1.85
N PHE A 213 -5.28 -4.90 -1.16
CA PHE A 213 -5.44 -4.42 0.21
C PHE A 213 -6.04 -5.51 1.10
N VAL A 214 -5.46 -5.70 2.27
CA VAL A 214 -5.92 -6.66 3.28
C VAL A 214 -6.29 -5.90 4.54
N PRO A 215 -7.58 -5.83 4.91
CA PRO A 215 -8.01 -5.20 6.15
C PRO A 215 -7.52 -5.97 7.37
N ARG A 216 -7.29 -5.26 8.46
CA ARG A 216 -7.08 -5.86 9.78
C ARG A 216 -8.25 -6.79 10.14
N GLY A 217 -7.94 -7.95 10.66
CA GLY A 217 -8.93 -8.97 11.03
C GLY A 217 -9.33 -9.90 9.89
N ALA A 218 -8.98 -9.60 8.65
CA ALA A 218 -9.25 -10.48 7.51
C ALA A 218 -8.60 -11.87 7.73
N PRO A 219 -9.39 -12.97 7.68
CA PRO A 219 -8.84 -14.30 7.90
C PRO A 219 -8.18 -14.80 6.61
N ILE A 220 -6.86 -14.73 6.54
CA ILE A 220 -6.07 -15.17 5.37
C ILE A 220 -4.86 -16.00 5.77
N GLY A 221 -4.56 -17.02 4.96
CA GLY A 221 -3.28 -17.72 4.92
C GLY A 221 -2.33 -17.07 3.91
N TRP A 222 -1.10 -17.53 3.88
CA TRP A 222 -0.08 -17.12 2.91
C TRP A 222 0.70 -18.35 2.48
N GLU A 223 0.87 -18.53 1.20
CA GLU A 223 1.73 -19.57 0.65
C GLU A 223 2.52 -18.99 -0.51
N SER A 224 3.84 -19.11 -0.44
CA SER A 224 4.77 -18.80 -1.53
C SER A 224 5.77 -19.93 -1.71
N SER A 225 6.01 -20.33 -2.96
CA SER A 225 6.99 -21.37 -3.33
C SER A 225 8.32 -20.79 -3.81
N GLU A 226 8.38 -19.48 -3.95
CA GLU A 226 9.55 -18.72 -4.38
C GLU A 226 9.73 -17.47 -3.52
N ARG A 227 10.82 -16.73 -3.74
CA ARG A 227 11.03 -15.43 -3.10
C ARG A 227 9.98 -14.45 -3.56
N VAL A 228 9.35 -13.76 -2.62
CA VAL A 228 8.37 -12.69 -2.88
C VAL A 228 8.94 -11.37 -2.42
N ALA A 229 8.82 -10.35 -3.28
CA ALA A 229 9.14 -8.96 -2.94
C ALA A 229 7.93 -8.08 -3.20
N LYS A 230 7.72 -7.06 -2.36
CA LYS A 230 6.59 -6.13 -2.49
C LYS A 230 6.94 -4.74 -1.97
N PHE A 231 6.28 -3.72 -2.50
CA PHE A 231 6.01 -2.51 -1.71
C PHE A 231 4.87 -2.79 -0.75
N TYR A 232 4.94 -2.19 0.42
CA TYR A 232 3.89 -2.32 1.41
C TYR A 232 3.60 -1.00 2.12
N VAL A 233 2.37 -0.89 2.57
CA VAL A 233 1.93 0.09 3.55
C VAL A 233 1.23 -0.66 4.66
N VAL A 234 1.60 -0.42 5.91
CA VAL A 234 0.87 -0.93 7.06
C VAL A 234 0.41 0.21 7.95
N GLN A 235 -0.78 0.06 8.51
CA GLN A 235 -1.26 0.92 9.58
C GLN A 235 -1.51 0.09 10.84
N ASN A 236 -0.74 0.41 11.89
CA ASN A 236 -0.96 -0.10 13.23
C ASN A 236 -1.89 0.86 13.96
N VAL A 237 -3.13 0.48 14.13
CA VAL A 237 -4.05 1.23 14.98
C VAL A 237 -3.73 0.90 16.42
N THR A 238 -3.12 1.84 17.13
CA THR A 238 -3.05 1.78 18.59
C THR A 238 -4.49 2.01 19.08
N VAL A 239 -5.16 0.95 19.54
CA VAL A 239 -6.41 1.10 20.27
C VAL A 239 -6.04 1.90 21.52
N SER A 240 -6.39 3.19 21.56
CA SER A 240 -6.39 3.96 22.77
C SER A 240 -7.39 3.26 23.71
N THR A 241 -6.90 2.44 24.60
CA THR A 241 -7.68 2.04 25.78
C THR A 241 -7.80 3.30 26.62
N GLU A 242 -8.82 4.11 26.35
CA GLU A 242 -9.32 5.04 27.34
C GLU A 242 -9.75 4.16 28.52
N ARG A 243 -8.96 4.20 29.57
CA ARG A 243 -9.37 3.67 30.87
C ARG A 243 -10.39 4.68 31.40
N GLU A 244 -11.64 4.23 31.50
CA GLU A 244 -12.61 4.83 32.39
C GLU A 244 -12.13 4.74 33.86
#